data_95f79bc041efab0cffc065eb4b3f3a91
#
_entry.id   95f79bc041efab0cffc065eb4b3f3a91
#
_cell.length_a   1.000
_cell.length_b   1.000
_cell.length_c   1.000
_cell.angle_alpha   90.00
_cell.angle_beta   90.00
_cell.angle_gamma   90.00
#
_symmetry.space_group_name_H-M   'P 1'
#
loop_
_entity.id
_entity.type
_entity.pdbx_description
1 polymer ?
#
loop_
_entity_poly.entity_id
_entity_poly.type
_entity_poly.pdbx_seq_one_letter_code
_entity_poly.pdbx_strand_id
1 'polypeptide(L)'
;MLIQQTLDQRQSLNLSEMARAWQQQQQDPTAAELSFDERFGQLVDAQHLGQHNKRLARLLTEAKLRLPTACVEDLHTGKGRELDKGLLRQLSTCRFIDDKRGVLVVGATGTGKTYLACSLGQQACRRGFRVRYYRTRRLLDELQLARLDGNFLMSPPTEAQRRDLLEVLEDRYGTRSTITTSQFPVESWHAQVGDPTLADALLDRLIHNAYQIVLKGPSIRKDAMKQTPETT
;
A
#
# COMPACT_ATOMS: atom_id res chain seq x y z
N MET A 1 -9.53 -39.63 -23.77
CA MET A 1 -10.83 -39.10 -23.30
C MET A 1 -10.82 -38.69 -21.82
N LEU A 2 -10.44 -39.54 -20.87
CA LEU A 2 -10.44 -39.20 -19.42
C LEU A 2 -9.59 -38.00 -19.08
N ILE A 3 -8.42 -37.84 -19.68
CA ILE A 3 -7.47 -36.73 -19.41
C ILE A 3 -8.11 -35.38 -19.82
N GLN A 4 -8.72 -35.29 -21.00
CA GLN A 4 -9.32 -34.04 -21.47
C GLN A 4 -10.52 -33.65 -20.60
N GLN A 5 -11.38 -34.60 -20.27
CA GLN A 5 -12.54 -34.37 -19.39
C GLN A 5 -12.07 -33.88 -17.98
N THR A 6 -11.00 -34.45 -17.44
CA THR A 6 -10.42 -34.02 -16.17
C THR A 6 -9.85 -32.59 -16.26
N LEU A 7 -9.21 -32.23 -17.38
CA LEU A 7 -8.72 -30.87 -17.61
C LEU A 7 -9.86 -29.84 -17.67
N ASP A 8 -10.94 -30.18 -18.39
CA ASP A 8 -12.11 -29.31 -18.50
C ASP A 8 -12.79 -29.10 -17.14
N GLN A 9 -12.94 -30.16 -16.35
CA GLN A 9 -13.46 -30.07 -14.98
C GLN A 9 -12.58 -29.21 -14.08
N ARG A 10 -11.25 -29.31 -14.18
CA ARG A 10 -10.32 -28.46 -13.39
C ARG A 10 -10.42 -26.99 -13.79
N GLN A 11 -10.66 -26.68 -15.05
CA GLN A 11 -10.89 -25.30 -15.50
C GLN A 11 -12.20 -24.75 -14.91
N SER A 12 -13.29 -25.53 -14.94
CA SER A 12 -14.58 -25.13 -14.34
C SER A 12 -14.49 -24.88 -12.84
N LEU A 13 -13.63 -25.60 -12.12
CA LEU A 13 -13.32 -25.43 -10.69
C LEU A 13 -12.29 -24.34 -10.41
N ASN A 14 -11.83 -23.58 -11.41
CA ASN A 14 -10.74 -22.59 -11.27
C ASN A 14 -9.40 -23.17 -10.78
N LEU A 15 -9.10 -24.43 -11.09
CA LEU A 15 -7.87 -25.12 -10.76
C LEU A 15 -6.82 -25.02 -11.88
N SER A 16 -6.72 -23.85 -12.50
CA SER A 16 -5.87 -23.63 -13.70
C SER A 16 -4.38 -23.88 -13.44
N GLU A 17 -3.86 -23.51 -12.28
CA GLU A 17 -2.44 -23.69 -11.96
C GLU A 17 -2.14 -25.15 -11.63
N MET A 18 -3.03 -25.83 -10.94
CA MET A 18 -2.95 -27.28 -10.72
C MET A 18 -2.97 -28.05 -12.04
N ALA A 19 -3.85 -27.66 -12.98
CA ALA A 19 -3.91 -28.29 -14.30
C ALA A 19 -2.62 -28.11 -15.09
N ARG A 20 -2.03 -26.92 -15.06
CA ARG A 20 -0.73 -26.62 -15.68
C ARG A 20 0.40 -27.44 -15.06
N ALA A 21 0.49 -27.47 -13.73
CA ALA A 21 1.50 -28.26 -13.02
C ALA A 21 1.37 -29.75 -13.32
N TRP A 22 0.13 -30.27 -13.42
CA TRP A 22 -0.12 -31.65 -13.80
C TRP A 22 0.36 -31.97 -15.22
N GLN A 23 0.13 -31.09 -16.19
CA GLN A 23 0.63 -31.25 -17.56
C GLN A 23 2.17 -31.26 -17.60
N GLN A 24 2.81 -30.40 -16.79
CA GLN A 24 4.27 -30.38 -16.64
C GLN A 24 4.79 -31.70 -16.08
N GLN A 25 4.16 -32.24 -15.02
CA GLN A 25 4.55 -33.52 -14.45
C GLN A 25 4.41 -34.69 -15.45
N GLN A 26 3.45 -34.61 -16.40
CA GLN A 26 3.33 -35.65 -17.44
C GLN A 26 4.46 -35.63 -18.47
N GLN A 27 5.14 -34.49 -18.62
CA GLN A 27 6.24 -34.31 -19.56
C GLN A 27 7.62 -34.47 -18.89
N ASP A 28 7.65 -34.49 -17.55
CA ASP A 28 8.90 -34.60 -16.79
C ASP A 28 9.17 -36.07 -16.40
N PRO A 29 10.20 -36.70 -16.97
CA PRO A 29 10.57 -38.08 -16.62
C PRO A 29 10.89 -38.28 -15.13
N THR A 30 11.43 -37.25 -14.48
CA THR A 30 11.80 -37.31 -13.04
C THR A 30 10.58 -37.30 -12.12
N ALA A 31 9.45 -36.82 -12.61
CA ALA A 31 8.18 -36.89 -11.85
C ALA A 31 7.69 -38.34 -11.65
N ALA A 32 8.11 -39.27 -12.49
CA ALA A 32 7.77 -40.68 -12.34
C ALA A 32 8.45 -41.36 -11.15
N GLU A 33 9.57 -40.80 -10.67
CA GLU A 33 10.32 -41.29 -9.50
C GLU A 33 9.68 -40.84 -8.17
N LEU A 34 8.81 -39.85 -8.20
CA LEU A 34 8.12 -39.31 -7.02
C LEU A 34 6.89 -40.18 -6.65
N SER A 35 6.63 -40.31 -5.38
CA SER A 35 5.42 -40.92 -4.87
C SER A 35 4.15 -40.14 -5.30
N PHE A 36 3.00 -40.78 -5.20
CA PHE A 36 1.72 -40.10 -5.48
C PHE A 36 1.53 -38.88 -4.57
N ASP A 37 1.83 -39.01 -3.28
CA ASP A 37 1.62 -37.94 -2.30
C ASP A 37 2.51 -36.74 -2.58
N GLU A 38 3.78 -36.94 -2.98
CA GLU A 38 4.68 -35.87 -3.37
C GLU A 38 4.20 -35.15 -4.61
N ARG A 39 3.81 -35.88 -5.65
CA ARG A 39 3.26 -35.28 -6.89
C ARG A 39 1.97 -34.52 -6.64
N PHE A 40 1.07 -35.09 -5.82
CA PHE A 40 -0.17 -34.43 -5.47
C PHE A 40 0.08 -33.18 -4.63
N GLY A 41 0.99 -33.24 -3.66
CA GLY A 41 1.43 -32.08 -2.89
C GLY A 41 1.91 -30.92 -3.75
N GLN A 42 2.78 -31.21 -4.74
CA GLN A 42 3.24 -30.20 -5.71
C GLN A 42 2.09 -29.55 -6.51
N LEU A 43 1.05 -30.32 -6.89
CA LEU A 43 -0.10 -29.79 -7.59
C LEU A 43 -0.90 -28.81 -6.72
N VAL A 44 -1.10 -29.16 -5.45
CA VAL A 44 -1.82 -28.33 -4.47
C VAL A 44 -1.02 -27.05 -4.21
N ASP A 45 0.29 -27.15 -4.03
CA ASP A 45 1.17 -26.00 -3.80
C ASP A 45 1.16 -25.04 -5.00
N ALA A 46 1.23 -25.57 -6.22
CA ALA A 46 1.14 -24.76 -7.44
C ALA A 46 -0.18 -23.98 -7.52
N GLN A 47 -1.29 -24.62 -7.16
CA GLN A 47 -2.60 -23.95 -7.14
C GLN A 47 -2.67 -22.89 -6.05
N HIS A 48 -2.22 -23.20 -4.84
CA HIS A 48 -2.20 -22.27 -3.71
C HIS A 48 -1.36 -21.03 -4.04
N LEU A 49 -0.13 -21.23 -4.54
CA LEU A 49 0.76 -20.15 -4.92
C LEU A 49 0.17 -19.29 -6.05
N GLY A 50 -0.41 -19.94 -7.06
CA GLY A 50 -1.05 -19.23 -8.17
C GLY A 50 -2.24 -18.38 -7.74
N GLN A 51 -3.10 -18.90 -6.88
CA GLN A 51 -4.22 -18.13 -6.31
C GLN A 51 -3.73 -16.96 -5.46
N HIS A 52 -2.70 -17.18 -4.64
CA HIS A 52 -2.10 -16.12 -3.83
C HIS A 52 -1.53 -15.01 -4.73
N ASN A 53 -0.77 -15.36 -5.77
CA ASN A 53 -0.20 -14.38 -6.70
C ASN A 53 -1.29 -13.60 -7.47
N LYS A 54 -2.35 -14.25 -7.93
CA LYS A 54 -3.49 -13.58 -8.59
C LYS A 54 -4.19 -12.61 -7.64
N ARG A 55 -4.40 -13.01 -6.39
CA ARG A 55 -4.98 -12.15 -5.36
C ARG A 55 -4.09 -10.94 -5.08
N LEU A 56 -2.79 -11.15 -4.91
CA LEU A 56 -1.83 -10.08 -4.69
C LEU A 56 -1.79 -9.10 -5.86
N ALA A 57 -1.70 -9.58 -7.09
CA ALA A 57 -1.70 -8.75 -8.29
C ALA A 57 -2.96 -7.86 -8.37
N ARG A 58 -4.13 -8.44 -8.07
CA ARG A 58 -5.40 -7.69 -8.00
C ARG A 58 -5.35 -6.60 -6.91
N LEU A 59 -4.90 -6.95 -5.69
CA LEU A 59 -4.82 -6.00 -4.58
C LEU A 59 -3.87 -4.84 -4.91
N LEU A 60 -2.72 -5.12 -5.53
CA LEU A 60 -1.76 -4.08 -5.95
C LEU A 60 -2.35 -3.17 -7.05
N THR A 61 -3.08 -3.74 -7.99
CA THR A 61 -3.77 -2.96 -9.05
C THR A 61 -4.85 -2.07 -8.44
N GLU A 62 -5.67 -2.60 -7.54
CA GLU A 62 -6.71 -1.86 -6.84
C GLU A 62 -6.14 -0.76 -5.95
N ALA A 63 -4.98 -0.97 -5.34
CA ALA A 63 -4.35 -0.03 -4.42
C ALA A 63 -3.97 1.30 -5.08
N LYS A 64 -3.71 1.32 -6.38
CA LYS A 64 -3.30 2.52 -7.15
C LYS A 64 -2.14 3.27 -6.50
N LEU A 65 -1.18 2.53 -5.94
CA LEU A 65 -0.02 3.12 -5.28
C LEU A 65 0.74 4.04 -6.25
N ARG A 66 1.16 5.21 -5.77
CA ARG A 66 1.97 6.13 -6.58
C ARG A 66 3.30 5.53 -7.01
N LEU A 67 3.88 4.70 -6.16
CA LEU A 67 5.13 3.97 -6.38
C LEU A 67 4.82 2.48 -6.17
N PRO A 68 4.36 1.77 -7.21
CA PRO A 68 3.91 0.38 -7.07
C PRO A 68 5.06 -0.60 -6.79
N THR A 69 6.29 -0.24 -7.13
CA THR A 69 7.50 -1.04 -6.88
C THR A 69 8.16 -0.74 -5.54
N ALA A 70 7.63 0.22 -4.76
CA ALA A 70 8.21 0.54 -3.46
C ALA A 70 8.03 -0.64 -2.50
N CYS A 71 9.13 -1.14 -1.94
CA CYS A 71 9.10 -2.22 -0.95
C CYS A 71 9.83 -1.82 0.34
N VAL A 72 9.49 -2.51 1.43
CA VAL A 72 10.03 -2.19 2.76
C VAL A 72 11.51 -2.58 2.84
N GLU A 73 11.89 -3.61 2.11
CA GLU A 73 13.24 -4.16 2.03
C GLU A 73 14.25 -3.15 1.46
N ASP A 74 13.80 -2.30 0.53
CA ASP A 74 14.65 -1.27 -0.12
C ASP A 74 14.68 0.06 0.64
N LEU A 75 14.06 0.14 1.82
CA LEU A 75 14.09 1.35 2.63
C LEU A 75 15.49 1.57 3.18
N HIS A 76 16.17 2.59 2.65
CA HIS A 76 17.47 2.99 3.14
C HIS A 76 17.35 3.58 4.55
N THR A 77 17.82 2.82 5.53
CA THR A 77 17.93 3.23 6.95
C THR A 77 19.33 3.73 7.31
N GLY A 78 20.10 4.21 6.30
CA GLY A 78 21.51 4.60 6.44
C GLY A 78 21.74 5.86 7.25
N LYS A 79 23.03 6.18 7.48
CA LYS A 79 23.48 7.37 8.21
C LYS A 79 22.83 8.64 7.65
N GLY A 80 22.22 9.45 8.53
CA GLY A 80 21.53 10.70 8.18
C GLY A 80 20.01 10.59 8.05
N ARG A 81 19.41 9.39 8.22
CA ARG A 81 17.98 9.19 8.35
C ARG A 81 17.64 8.63 9.72
N GLU A 82 16.94 9.43 10.49
CA GLU A 82 16.44 9.01 11.81
C GLU A 82 15.18 8.13 11.67
N LEU A 83 15.24 7.09 10.83
CA LEU A 83 14.17 6.11 10.75
C LEU A 83 14.48 4.97 11.72
N ASP A 84 13.67 4.85 12.76
CA ASP A 84 13.78 3.77 13.73
C ASP A 84 13.52 2.41 13.05
N LYS A 85 14.56 1.58 13.02
CA LYS A 85 14.50 0.23 12.46
C LYS A 85 13.55 -0.69 13.23
N GLY A 86 13.42 -0.50 14.54
CA GLY A 86 12.50 -1.26 15.39
C GLY A 86 11.06 -0.96 15.01
N LEU A 87 10.72 0.32 14.92
CA LEU A 87 9.40 0.78 14.50
C LEU A 87 9.08 0.32 13.07
N LEU A 88 10.03 0.44 12.13
CA LEU A 88 9.84 -0.03 10.76
C LEU A 88 9.55 -1.53 10.70
N ARG A 89 10.30 -2.33 11.45
CA ARG A 89 10.07 -3.78 11.57
C ARG A 89 8.68 -4.08 12.14
N GLN A 90 8.26 -3.34 13.18
CA GLN A 90 6.93 -3.46 13.77
C GLN A 90 5.84 -3.12 12.74
N LEU A 91 5.97 -2.01 12.01
CA LEU A 91 5.00 -1.62 10.97
C LEU A 91 4.95 -2.62 9.80
N SER A 92 6.08 -3.24 9.46
CA SER A 92 6.14 -4.28 8.40
C SER A 92 5.36 -5.55 8.74
N THR A 93 5.04 -5.78 10.03
CA THR A 93 4.12 -6.86 10.42
C THR A 93 2.67 -6.60 10.06
N CYS A 94 2.33 -5.35 9.72
CA CYS A 94 0.97 -4.85 9.45
C CYS A 94 -0.03 -4.99 10.63
N ARG A 95 0.43 -5.30 11.86
CA ARG A 95 -0.45 -5.36 13.05
C ARG A 95 -1.20 -4.06 13.32
N PHE A 96 -0.61 -2.92 12.95
CA PHE A 96 -1.27 -1.62 13.09
C PHE A 96 -2.62 -1.57 12.34
N ILE A 97 -2.81 -2.40 11.29
CA ILE A 97 -4.07 -2.48 10.55
C ILE A 97 -5.12 -3.25 11.37
N ASP A 98 -4.75 -4.35 12.00
CA ASP A 98 -5.63 -5.13 12.86
C ASP A 98 -6.03 -4.31 14.11
N ASP A 99 -5.06 -3.57 14.68
CA ASP A 99 -5.23 -2.68 15.82
C ASP A 99 -5.98 -1.37 15.47
N LYS A 100 -6.35 -1.15 14.20
CA LYS A 100 -7.02 0.07 13.70
C LYS A 100 -6.23 1.35 14.00
N ARG A 101 -4.89 1.27 14.07
CA ARG A 101 -4.01 2.40 14.31
C ARG A 101 -3.57 3.05 13.00
N GLY A 102 -3.44 4.38 13.03
CA GLY A 102 -2.88 5.15 11.92
C GLY A 102 -1.35 5.12 11.87
N VAL A 103 -0.79 5.63 10.77
CA VAL A 103 0.64 5.94 10.64
C VAL A 103 0.76 7.35 10.06
N LEU A 104 1.38 8.26 10.80
CA LEU A 104 1.64 9.61 10.36
C LEU A 104 3.13 9.77 10.01
N VAL A 105 3.42 10.12 8.77
CA VAL A 105 4.80 10.33 8.28
C VAL A 105 5.00 11.81 7.94
N VAL A 106 5.84 12.48 8.70
CA VAL A 106 6.16 13.90 8.54
C VAL A 106 7.60 14.08 8.10
N GLY A 107 7.92 15.14 7.37
CA GLY A 107 9.29 15.47 6.99
C GLY A 107 9.38 16.38 5.78
N ALA A 108 10.52 16.95 5.49
CA ALA A 108 10.75 17.86 4.36
C ALA A 108 10.50 17.20 3.00
N THR A 109 10.34 18.02 1.96
CA THR A 109 10.19 17.51 0.58
C THR A 109 11.43 16.72 0.16
N GLY A 110 11.22 15.54 -0.43
CA GLY A 110 12.31 14.68 -0.92
C GLY A 110 12.83 13.66 0.10
N THR A 111 12.40 13.69 1.37
CA THR A 111 12.88 12.76 2.43
C THR A 111 12.40 11.33 2.30
N GLY A 112 11.54 10.99 1.30
CA GLY A 112 11.07 9.62 1.07
C GLY A 112 9.73 9.26 1.70
N LYS A 113 8.96 10.22 2.24
CA LYS A 113 7.64 9.98 2.84
C LYS A 113 6.70 9.13 1.98
N THR A 114 6.55 9.54 0.72
CA THR A 114 5.68 8.81 -0.23
C THR A 114 6.20 7.39 -0.50
N TYR A 115 7.52 7.21 -0.55
CA TYR A 115 8.12 5.89 -0.71
C TYR A 115 7.79 4.99 0.49
N LEU A 116 8.00 5.49 1.71
CA LEU A 116 7.66 4.77 2.94
C LEU A 116 6.17 4.42 3.00
N ALA A 117 5.28 5.37 2.69
CA ALA A 117 3.84 5.09 2.70
C ALA A 117 3.44 4.05 1.64
N CYS A 118 4.01 4.13 0.43
CA CYS A 118 3.76 3.15 -0.63
C CYS A 118 4.34 1.77 -0.29
N SER A 119 5.51 1.70 0.34
CA SER A 119 6.12 0.42 0.75
C SER A 119 5.31 -0.27 1.85
N LEU A 120 4.80 0.47 2.83
CA LEU A 120 3.87 -0.08 3.83
C LEU A 120 2.54 -0.51 3.20
N GLY A 121 2.02 0.27 2.23
CA GLY A 121 0.83 -0.10 1.47
C GLY A 121 1.03 -1.38 0.65
N GLN A 122 2.18 -1.53 -0.02
CA GLN A 122 2.54 -2.73 -0.75
C GLN A 122 2.67 -3.94 0.19
N GLN A 123 3.31 -3.75 1.34
CA GLN A 123 3.44 -4.78 2.36
C GLN A 123 2.06 -5.22 2.90
N ALA A 124 1.14 -4.28 3.09
CA ALA A 124 -0.24 -4.59 3.47
C ALA A 124 -0.95 -5.44 2.39
N CYS A 125 -0.76 -5.12 1.10
CA CYS A 125 -1.28 -5.95 0.00
C CYS A 125 -0.70 -7.37 0.03
N ARG A 126 0.60 -7.52 0.28
CA ARG A 126 1.25 -8.85 0.44
C ARG A 126 0.64 -9.66 1.60
N ARG A 127 0.18 -8.98 2.64
CA ARG A 127 -0.53 -9.58 3.79
C ARG A 127 -2.03 -9.80 3.52
N GLY A 128 -2.52 -9.48 2.31
CA GLY A 128 -3.89 -9.70 1.90
C GLY A 128 -4.87 -8.59 2.25
N PHE A 129 -4.40 -7.46 2.78
CA PHE A 129 -5.23 -6.31 3.08
C PHE A 129 -5.55 -5.51 1.81
N ARG A 130 -6.75 -4.94 1.75
CA ARG A 130 -7.13 -3.99 0.71
C ARG A 130 -6.57 -2.61 1.04
N VAL A 131 -5.84 -2.03 0.10
CA VAL A 131 -5.22 -0.71 0.24
C VAL A 131 -5.75 0.21 -0.85
N ARG A 132 -5.87 1.50 -0.54
CA ARG A 132 -6.17 2.52 -1.53
C ARG A 132 -5.30 3.74 -1.27
N TYR A 133 -4.55 4.15 -2.29
CA TYR A 133 -3.73 5.37 -2.23
C TYR A 133 -4.47 6.53 -2.87
N TYR A 134 -4.49 7.65 -2.15
CA TYR A 134 -4.99 8.92 -2.66
C TYR A 134 -3.97 10.04 -2.43
N ARG A 135 -3.95 11.01 -3.33
CA ARG A 135 -3.47 12.36 -3.01
C ARG A 135 -4.64 13.13 -2.46
N THR A 136 -4.46 13.81 -1.32
CA THR A 136 -5.57 14.52 -0.63
C THR A 136 -6.36 15.40 -1.58
N ARG A 137 -5.69 16.18 -2.43
CA ARG A 137 -6.36 17.01 -3.43
C ARG A 137 -7.26 16.20 -4.37
N ARG A 138 -6.77 15.10 -4.93
CA ARG A 138 -7.57 14.25 -5.82
C ARG A 138 -8.73 13.58 -5.08
N LEU A 139 -8.54 13.20 -3.83
CA LEU A 139 -9.63 12.67 -3.00
C LEU A 139 -10.73 13.71 -2.84
N LEU A 140 -10.36 14.94 -2.51
CA LEU A 140 -11.32 16.04 -2.36
C LEU A 140 -12.01 16.39 -3.68
N ASP A 141 -11.28 16.36 -4.80
CA ASP A 141 -11.85 16.57 -6.14
C ASP A 141 -12.84 15.44 -6.50
N GLU A 142 -12.50 14.17 -6.22
CA GLU A 142 -13.39 13.02 -6.45
C GLU A 142 -14.67 13.11 -5.58
N LEU A 143 -14.57 13.56 -4.32
CA LEU A 143 -15.70 13.77 -3.44
C LEU A 143 -16.61 14.91 -3.93
N GLN A 144 -16.04 16.00 -4.42
CA GLN A 144 -16.81 17.11 -5.01
C GLN A 144 -17.51 16.72 -6.30
N LEU A 145 -16.85 15.97 -7.20
CA LEU A 145 -17.45 15.46 -8.43
C LEU A 145 -18.66 14.55 -8.12
N ALA A 146 -18.58 13.79 -7.03
CA ALA A 146 -19.69 12.96 -6.57
C ALA A 146 -20.90 13.80 -6.09
N ARG A 147 -20.68 15.06 -5.72
CA ARG A 147 -21.73 16.02 -5.29
C ARG A 147 -22.18 17.00 -6.36
N LEU A 148 -21.67 16.90 -7.60
CA LEU A 148 -22.05 17.73 -8.76
C LEU A 148 -21.71 19.23 -8.68
N ASP A 149 -20.80 19.66 -7.82
CA ASP A 149 -20.39 21.06 -7.73
C ASP A 149 -19.05 21.29 -8.46
N GLY A 150 -19.15 21.72 -9.71
CA GLY A 150 -18.04 21.94 -10.64
C GLY A 150 -17.29 23.23 -10.41
N ASN A 151 -16.31 23.29 -9.51
CA ASN A 151 -15.34 24.38 -9.47
C ASN A 151 -13.92 23.86 -9.29
N PHE A 152 -13.18 23.87 -10.41
CA PHE A 152 -11.77 23.47 -10.52
C PHE A 152 -10.87 24.68 -10.47
N LEU A 153 -10.22 24.98 -9.33
CA LEU A 153 -9.06 25.89 -9.31
C LEU A 153 -8.08 25.57 -8.18
N MET A 154 -6.82 25.97 -8.35
CA MET A 154 -5.68 25.75 -7.43
C MET A 154 -5.79 26.59 -6.13
N SER A 155 -6.87 26.44 -5.39
CA SER A 155 -7.14 27.15 -4.14
C SER A 155 -6.86 26.27 -2.92
N PRO A 156 -6.65 26.84 -1.72
CA PRO A 156 -6.73 26.09 -0.46
C PRO A 156 -8.05 25.32 -0.38
N PRO A 157 -8.12 24.22 0.36
CA PRO A 157 -9.36 23.45 0.48
C PRO A 157 -10.50 24.34 0.95
N THR A 158 -11.64 24.27 0.27
CA THR A 158 -12.85 24.99 0.67
C THR A 158 -13.36 24.44 2.02
N GLU A 159 -14.25 25.18 2.67
CA GLU A 159 -14.87 24.72 3.92
C GLU A 159 -15.61 23.38 3.73
N ALA A 160 -16.32 23.22 2.62
CA ALA A 160 -16.98 21.95 2.28
C ALA A 160 -15.96 20.80 2.12
N GLN A 161 -14.84 21.02 1.42
CA GLN A 161 -13.77 20.02 1.27
C GLN A 161 -13.14 19.63 2.60
N ARG A 162 -12.99 20.56 3.53
CA ARG A 162 -12.46 20.29 4.87
C ARG A 162 -13.42 19.42 5.68
N ARG A 163 -14.73 19.70 5.60
CA ARG A 163 -15.78 18.88 6.24
C ARG A 163 -15.83 17.48 5.66
N ASP A 164 -15.76 17.34 4.33
CA ASP A 164 -15.72 16.04 3.65
C ASP A 164 -14.50 15.21 4.09
N LEU A 165 -13.33 15.85 4.24
CA LEU A 165 -12.13 15.17 4.74
C LEU A 165 -12.32 14.70 6.19
N LEU A 166 -12.93 15.54 7.04
CA LEU A 166 -13.21 15.17 8.43
C LEU A 166 -14.17 13.99 8.49
N GLU A 167 -15.26 14.01 7.72
CA GLU A 167 -16.23 12.91 7.64
C GLU A 167 -15.55 11.58 7.24
N VAL A 168 -14.70 11.61 6.20
CA VAL A 168 -13.92 10.42 5.80
C VAL A 168 -13.00 9.92 6.91
N LEU A 169 -12.38 10.82 7.68
CA LEU A 169 -11.48 10.43 8.76
C LEU A 169 -12.25 9.92 9.98
N GLU A 170 -13.42 10.47 10.26
CA GLU A 170 -14.32 10.00 11.32
C GLU A 170 -14.83 8.59 11.04
N ASP A 171 -15.32 8.32 9.84
CA ASP A 171 -15.74 6.97 9.41
C ASP A 171 -14.64 5.92 9.54
N ARG A 172 -13.39 6.36 9.41
CA ARG A 172 -12.23 5.47 9.46
C ARG A 172 -11.66 5.31 10.86
N TYR A 173 -11.89 6.29 11.74
CA TYR A 173 -11.36 6.29 13.09
C TYR A 173 -11.84 5.06 13.88
N GLY A 174 -10.94 4.31 14.51
CA GLY A 174 -11.26 3.09 15.23
C GLY A 174 -11.79 1.92 14.39
N THR A 175 -12.03 2.10 13.09
CA THR A 175 -12.55 1.06 12.18
C THR A 175 -11.52 0.61 11.15
N ARG A 176 -10.70 1.51 10.66
CA ARG A 176 -9.70 1.26 9.61
C ARG A 176 -8.44 2.07 9.86
N SER A 177 -7.30 1.54 9.42
CA SER A 177 -6.02 2.24 9.48
C SER A 177 -5.87 3.24 8.33
N THR A 178 -5.22 4.37 8.63
CA THR A 178 -4.90 5.40 7.65
C THR A 178 -3.41 5.74 7.73
N ILE A 179 -2.71 5.71 6.59
CA ILE A 179 -1.33 6.18 6.48
C ILE A 179 -1.37 7.59 5.89
N THR A 180 -0.96 8.58 6.66
CA THR A 180 -0.94 9.99 6.24
C THR A 180 0.49 10.47 6.07
N THR A 181 0.75 11.23 5.01
CA THR A 181 2.07 11.86 4.78
C THR A 181 1.93 13.36 4.66
N SER A 182 2.73 14.11 5.44
CA SER A 182 2.76 15.58 5.39
C SER A 182 4.19 16.11 5.25
N GLN A 183 4.31 17.22 4.55
CA GLN A 183 5.57 17.99 4.53
C GLN A 183 5.64 19.03 5.64
N PHE A 184 4.49 19.35 6.22
CA PHE A 184 4.38 20.29 7.32
C PHE A 184 4.44 19.56 8.64
N PRO A 185 5.17 20.08 9.64
CA PRO A 185 5.12 19.56 11.00
C PRO A 185 3.70 19.73 11.57
N VAL A 186 3.37 18.87 12.53
CA VAL A 186 2.00 18.79 13.10
C VAL A 186 1.56 20.13 13.68
N GLU A 187 2.49 20.85 14.32
CA GLU A 187 2.26 22.15 14.96
C GLU A 187 1.77 23.22 13.98
N SER A 188 2.11 23.08 12.69
CA SER A 188 1.69 24.03 11.66
C SER A 188 0.36 23.68 10.99
N TRP A 189 -0.27 22.55 11.35
CA TRP A 189 -1.50 22.09 10.68
C TRP A 189 -2.70 22.97 10.97
N HIS A 190 -2.80 23.54 12.18
CA HIS A 190 -3.86 24.52 12.51
C HIS A 190 -3.88 25.68 11.51
N ALA A 191 -2.70 26.26 11.23
CA ALA A 191 -2.58 27.35 10.27
C ALA A 191 -2.93 26.93 8.83
N GLN A 192 -2.65 25.67 8.46
CA GLN A 192 -2.93 25.14 7.11
C GLN A 192 -4.42 24.82 6.90
N VAL A 193 -5.10 24.35 7.95
CA VAL A 193 -6.53 24.05 7.90
C VAL A 193 -7.36 25.35 7.90
N GLY A 194 -6.90 26.39 8.60
CA GLY A 194 -7.52 27.72 8.62
C GLY A 194 -8.81 27.82 9.42
N ASP A 195 -9.25 26.76 10.07
CA ASP A 195 -10.36 26.70 11.00
C ASP A 195 -9.91 25.93 12.25
N PRO A 196 -9.82 26.56 13.43
CA PRO A 196 -9.32 25.94 14.64
C PRO A 196 -10.09 24.68 15.06
N THR A 197 -11.42 24.72 15.01
CA THR A 197 -12.29 23.61 15.44
C THR A 197 -12.13 22.40 14.53
N LEU A 198 -12.11 22.61 13.21
CA LEU A 198 -11.86 21.54 12.24
C LEU A 198 -10.43 21.01 12.33
N ALA A 199 -9.46 21.89 12.61
CA ALA A 199 -8.07 21.48 12.79
C ALA A 199 -7.92 20.58 14.01
N ASP A 200 -8.50 20.95 15.15
CA ASP A 200 -8.49 20.12 16.35
C ASP A 200 -9.12 18.76 16.09
N ALA A 201 -10.27 18.71 15.45
CA ALA A 201 -10.94 17.46 15.11
C ALA A 201 -10.11 16.57 14.18
N LEU A 202 -9.48 17.13 13.13
CA LEU A 202 -8.63 16.41 12.21
C LEU A 202 -7.36 15.87 12.89
N LEU A 203 -6.73 16.71 13.74
CA LEU A 203 -5.54 16.35 14.49
C LEU A 203 -5.82 15.22 15.47
N ASP A 204 -6.93 15.29 16.19
CA ASP A 204 -7.35 14.25 17.12
C ASP A 204 -7.43 12.88 16.42
N ARG A 205 -8.10 12.80 15.25
CA ARG A 205 -8.27 11.54 14.51
C ARG A 205 -6.97 11.03 13.87
N LEU A 206 -6.08 11.94 13.48
CA LEU A 206 -4.85 11.55 12.77
C LEU A 206 -3.67 11.28 13.69
N ILE A 207 -3.64 11.83 14.91
CA ILE A 207 -2.46 11.81 15.79
C ILE A 207 -2.64 10.88 16.97
N HIS A 208 -3.78 10.98 17.69
CA HIS A 208 -3.93 10.28 18.97
C HIS A 208 -3.83 8.75 18.87
N ASN A 209 -4.26 8.16 17.75
CA ASN A 209 -4.17 6.71 17.51
C ASN A 209 -3.21 6.37 16.38
N ALA A 210 -2.10 7.10 16.25
CA ALA A 210 -1.15 6.88 15.16
C ALA A 210 0.29 6.69 15.61
N TYR A 211 1.03 5.85 14.89
CA TYR A 211 2.48 5.83 14.94
C TYR A 211 3.01 7.05 14.21
N GLN A 212 3.82 7.86 14.88
CA GLN A 212 4.40 9.05 14.30
C GLN A 212 5.83 8.78 13.84
N ILE A 213 6.14 9.13 12.59
CA ILE A 213 7.45 8.99 11.99
C ILE A 213 7.88 10.34 11.45
N VAL A 214 8.98 10.86 11.97
CA VAL A 214 9.60 12.10 11.47
C VAL A 214 10.81 11.72 10.62
N LEU A 215 10.69 11.90 9.29
CA LEU A 215 11.78 11.65 8.37
C LEU A 215 12.67 12.89 8.25
N LYS A 216 13.88 12.81 8.80
CA LYS A 216 14.92 13.80 8.65
C LYS A 216 15.92 13.38 7.56
N GLY A 217 16.72 14.31 7.08
CA GLY A 217 17.82 14.05 6.15
C GLY A 217 17.69 14.75 4.79
N PRO A 218 18.71 14.61 3.93
CA PRO A 218 18.77 15.26 2.63
C PRO A 218 17.72 14.68 1.66
N SER A 219 17.47 15.42 0.59
CA SER A 219 16.53 14.99 -0.46
C SER A 219 17.12 13.85 -1.29
N ILE A 220 16.49 12.66 -1.25
CA ILE A 220 16.87 11.50 -2.06
C ILE A 220 16.86 11.80 -3.56
N ARG A 221 15.97 12.70 -4.01
CA ARG A 221 15.88 13.07 -5.42
C ARG A 221 17.10 13.84 -5.89
N LYS A 222 17.70 14.67 -5.02
CA LYS A 222 18.92 15.41 -5.35
C LYS A 222 20.14 14.48 -5.43
N ASP A 223 20.17 13.45 -4.61
CA ASP A 223 21.28 12.50 -4.59
C ASP A 223 21.22 11.56 -5.81
N ALA A 224 20.02 11.13 -6.21
CA ALA A 224 19.83 10.35 -7.44
C ALA A 224 20.21 11.11 -8.72
N MET A 225 19.95 12.42 -8.77
CA MET A 225 20.36 13.26 -9.91
C MET A 225 21.90 13.47 -10.00
N LYS A 226 22.62 13.39 -8.87
CA LYS A 226 24.08 13.49 -8.86
C LYS A 226 24.81 12.22 -9.29
N GLN A 227 24.11 11.09 -9.34
CA GLN A 227 24.67 9.79 -9.71
C GLN A 227 24.46 9.43 -11.20
N THR A 228 23.77 10.26 -11.97
CA THR A 228 23.72 10.09 -13.43
C THR A 228 24.97 10.76 -14.01
N PRO A 229 25.95 10.01 -14.54
CA PRO A 229 27.11 10.64 -15.19
C PRO A 229 26.61 11.35 -16.44
N GLU A 230 27.06 12.61 -16.63
CA GLU A 230 26.94 13.31 -17.90
C GLU A 230 27.65 12.45 -18.96
N THR A 231 26.87 11.83 -19.81
CA THR A 231 27.39 11.17 -21.00
C THR A 231 27.78 12.25 -21.98
N THR A 232 29.07 12.49 -22.05
CA THR A 232 29.72 13.30 -23.10
C THR A 232 29.69 12.55 -24.41
#